data_601902b553c963d7a34dd796e59437f3
#
_entry.id   601902b553c963d7a34dd796e59437f3
#
_cell.length_a   1.000
_cell.length_b   1.000
_cell.length_c   1.000
_cell.angle_alpha   90.00
_cell.angle_beta   90.00
_cell.angle_gamma   90.00
#
_symmetry.space_group_name_H-M   'P 1'
#
loop_
_entity.id
_entity.type
_entity.pdbx_description
1 polymer ?
#
loop_
_entity_poly.entity_id
_entity_poly.type
_entity_poly.pdbx_seq_one_letter_code
_entity_poly.pdbx_strand_id
1 'polypeptide(L)'
;MLFRSTTAKTTSAAPLAASGRLTAKDIVLLAVFGVVTFFVMMAVAMVCSFSTDMAWWTHAIGSIPAGIVWTYLMARVPKRGAAFIAGAIMALLGFVMGMAWTGPVGILAGAALCELVMMAGRRAKWTVVVGWAVLVLCWWFGQISLILFAGESYVQMVVDVGITSVYGQGVMI
;
A
#
# COMPACT_ATOMS: atom_id res chain seq x y z
N MET A 1 22.78 53.81 -1.68
CA MET A 1 22.11 52.71 -0.97
C MET A 1 21.46 51.80 -2.02
N LEU A 2 22.13 50.72 -2.38
CA LEU A 2 21.69 49.80 -3.45
C LEU A 2 21.04 48.60 -2.75
N PHE A 3 19.70 48.47 -2.83
CA PHE A 3 18.96 47.30 -2.42
C PHE A 3 19.19 46.17 -3.45
N ARG A 4 20.01 45.19 -3.10
CA ARG A 4 20.21 43.97 -3.88
C ARG A 4 19.03 43.04 -3.59
N SER A 5 18.07 43.03 -4.49
CA SER A 5 16.96 42.07 -4.48
C SER A 5 17.50 40.67 -4.68
N THR A 6 17.53 39.85 -3.61
CA THR A 6 17.85 38.43 -3.67
C THR A 6 16.59 37.67 -4.11
N THR A 7 16.50 37.46 -5.41
CA THR A 7 15.45 36.58 -5.98
C THR A 7 15.70 35.15 -5.45
N ALA A 8 14.85 34.70 -4.54
CA ALA A 8 14.83 33.34 -4.06
C ALA A 8 14.53 32.42 -5.25
N LYS A 9 15.55 31.68 -5.68
CA LYS A 9 15.47 30.68 -6.73
C LYS A 9 14.60 29.54 -6.19
N THR A 10 13.32 29.55 -6.55
CA THR A 10 12.40 28.44 -6.29
C THR A 10 12.99 27.21 -6.95
N THR A 11 13.59 26.34 -6.17
CA THR A 11 14.14 25.07 -6.65
C THR A 11 12.96 24.17 -7.03
N SER A 12 12.53 24.27 -8.27
CA SER A 12 11.61 23.32 -8.87
C SER A 12 12.28 21.94 -8.76
N ALA A 13 11.74 21.11 -7.87
CA ALA A 13 12.22 19.76 -7.69
C ALA A 13 12.09 19.01 -9.02
N ALA A 14 13.22 18.70 -9.65
CA ALA A 14 13.26 17.97 -10.90
C ALA A 14 12.47 16.65 -10.77
N PRO A 15 11.67 16.28 -11.79
CA PRO A 15 10.98 14.99 -11.80
C PRO A 15 12.01 13.87 -11.67
N LEU A 16 11.70 12.87 -10.86
CA LEU A 16 12.53 11.66 -10.74
C LEU A 16 12.61 11.04 -12.14
N ALA A 17 13.78 11.15 -12.77
CA ALA A 17 13.98 10.75 -14.16
C ALA A 17 13.75 9.24 -14.30
N ALA A 18 12.60 8.85 -14.83
CA ALA A 18 12.27 7.46 -15.15
C ALA A 18 12.98 7.05 -16.44
N SER A 19 14.29 6.80 -16.40
CA SER A 19 15.02 6.28 -17.54
C SER A 19 15.81 5.03 -17.16
N GLY A 20 15.39 3.92 -17.72
CA GLY A 20 16.15 2.67 -17.67
C GLY A 20 15.29 1.43 -17.41
N ARG A 21 15.72 0.29 -17.94
CA ARG A 21 15.18 -1.03 -17.61
C ARG A 21 15.52 -1.36 -16.16
N LEU A 22 14.63 -2.10 -15.50
CA LEU A 22 14.89 -2.65 -14.16
C LEU A 22 16.11 -3.58 -14.22
N THR A 23 17.03 -3.38 -13.31
CA THR A 23 18.19 -4.26 -13.14
C THR A 23 17.94 -5.31 -12.08
N ALA A 24 18.71 -6.39 -12.03
CA ALA A 24 18.59 -7.41 -10.99
C ALA A 24 18.72 -6.79 -9.57
N LYS A 25 19.59 -5.79 -9.42
CA LYS A 25 19.75 -5.05 -8.15
C LYS A 25 18.49 -4.31 -7.75
N ASP A 26 17.77 -3.70 -8.71
CA ASP A 26 16.50 -3.02 -8.44
C ASP A 26 15.43 -4.03 -7.99
N ILE A 27 15.37 -5.20 -8.65
CA ILE A 27 14.40 -6.25 -8.31
C ILE A 27 14.62 -6.76 -6.87
N VAL A 28 15.88 -6.99 -6.49
CA VAL A 28 16.22 -7.38 -5.12
C VAL A 28 15.82 -6.29 -4.13
N LEU A 29 16.06 -5.02 -4.46
CA LEU A 29 15.66 -3.91 -3.60
C LEU A 29 14.13 -3.83 -3.45
N LEU A 30 13.39 -3.97 -4.57
CA LEU A 30 11.93 -4.00 -4.57
C LEU A 30 11.39 -5.18 -3.76
N ALA A 31 12.03 -6.34 -3.84
CA ALA A 31 11.65 -7.51 -3.07
C ALA A 31 11.84 -7.27 -1.56
N VAL A 32 13.03 -6.85 -1.15
CA VAL A 32 13.32 -6.62 0.28
C VAL A 32 12.40 -5.56 0.88
N PHE A 33 12.28 -4.40 0.22
CA PHE A 33 11.44 -3.32 0.75
C PHE A 33 9.94 -3.61 0.61
N GLY A 34 9.50 -4.37 -0.40
CA GLY A 34 8.13 -4.85 -0.52
C GLY A 34 7.77 -5.75 0.66
N VAL A 35 8.66 -6.70 1.01
CA VAL A 35 8.53 -7.55 2.20
C VAL A 35 8.46 -6.71 3.47
N VAL A 36 9.38 -5.75 3.65
CA VAL A 36 9.40 -4.86 4.83
C VAL A 36 8.11 -4.06 4.92
N THR A 37 7.65 -3.48 3.81
CA THR A 37 6.38 -2.71 3.77
C THR A 37 5.19 -3.57 4.18
N PHE A 38 5.13 -4.80 3.69
CA PHE A 38 4.07 -5.75 4.04
C PHE A 38 4.10 -6.09 5.53
N PHE A 39 5.26 -6.44 6.08
CA PHE A 39 5.37 -6.77 7.51
C PHE A 39 5.13 -5.59 8.43
N VAL A 40 5.48 -4.37 8.05
CA VAL A 40 5.12 -3.16 8.80
C VAL A 40 3.61 -3.00 8.87
N MET A 41 2.88 -3.22 7.75
CA MET A 41 1.42 -3.22 7.75
C MET A 41 0.86 -4.31 8.65
N MET A 42 1.40 -5.54 8.59
CA MET A 42 0.95 -6.67 9.41
C MET A 42 1.22 -6.43 10.90
N ALA A 43 2.36 -5.88 11.27
CA ALA A 43 2.68 -5.56 12.66
C ALA A 43 1.66 -4.56 13.25
N VAL A 44 1.30 -3.52 12.50
CA VAL A 44 0.25 -2.59 12.92
C VAL A 44 -1.11 -3.29 12.99
N ALA A 45 -1.42 -4.15 12.02
CA ALA A 45 -2.66 -4.91 12.02
C ALA A 45 -2.78 -5.79 13.28
N MET A 46 -1.72 -6.46 13.70
CA MET A 46 -1.70 -7.24 14.94
C MET A 46 -1.97 -6.38 16.17
N VAL A 47 -1.36 -5.21 16.26
CA VAL A 47 -1.60 -4.27 17.38
C VAL A 47 -3.05 -3.76 17.36
N CYS A 48 -3.57 -3.40 16.21
CA CYS A 48 -4.95 -2.91 16.07
C CYS A 48 -6.01 -4.00 16.34
N SER A 49 -5.65 -5.28 16.18
CA SER A 49 -6.58 -6.40 16.41
C SER A 49 -6.97 -6.60 17.88
N PHE A 50 -6.29 -5.95 18.82
CA PHE A 50 -6.68 -5.97 20.24
C PHE A 50 -7.92 -5.10 20.56
N SER A 51 -8.33 -4.23 19.64
CA SER A 51 -9.51 -3.37 19.82
C SER A 51 -10.41 -3.42 18.59
N THR A 52 -11.69 -3.59 18.85
CA THR A 52 -12.77 -3.62 17.85
C THR A 52 -12.76 -2.41 16.93
N ASP A 53 -12.70 -1.22 17.55
CA ASP A 53 -12.74 0.05 16.81
C ASP A 53 -11.45 0.28 16.00
N MET A 54 -10.31 -0.11 16.56
CA MET A 54 -9.01 0.04 15.88
C MET A 54 -8.87 -0.89 14.69
N ALA A 55 -9.51 -2.05 14.68
CA ALA A 55 -9.45 -2.99 13.57
C ALA A 55 -9.95 -2.37 12.25
N TRP A 56 -10.97 -1.50 12.31
CA TRP A 56 -11.44 -0.75 11.15
C TRP A 56 -10.42 0.23 10.60
N TRP A 57 -9.66 0.85 11.48
CA TRP A 57 -8.67 1.86 11.13
C TRP A 57 -7.29 1.28 10.83
N THR A 58 -7.14 -0.05 10.91
CA THR A 58 -5.87 -0.75 10.72
C THR A 58 -5.13 -0.32 9.46
N HIS A 59 -5.81 -0.26 8.32
CA HIS A 59 -5.21 0.13 7.05
C HIS A 59 -4.80 1.60 7.04
N ALA A 60 -5.61 2.47 7.63
CA ALA A 60 -5.28 3.89 7.72
C ALA A 60 -4.07 4.11 8.65
N ILE A 61 -4.08 3.50 9.84
CA ILE A 61 -2.98 3.62 10.82
C ILE A 61 -1.70 2.99 10.26
N GLY A 62 -1.79 1.77 9.72
CA GLY A 62 -0.65 1.04 9.14
C GLY A 62 -0.07 1.70 7.90
N SER A 63 -0.90 2.42 7.13
CA SER A 63 -0.44 3.11 5.93
C SER A 63 0.57 4.21 6.22
N ILE A 64 0.58 4.79 7.42
CA ILE A 64 1.51 5.87 7.80
C ILE A 64 2.96 5.34 7.85
N PRO A 65 3.32 4.39 8.75
CA PRO A 65 4.69 3.88 8.81
C PRO A 65 5.09 3.11 7.54
N ALA A 66 4.19 2.32 6.96
CA ALA A 66 4.46 1.61 5.73
C ALA A 66 4.63 2.56 4.53
N GLY A 67 3.91 3.68 4.52
CA GLY A 67 4.05 4.73 3.50
C GLY A 67 5.42 5.41 3.50
N ILE A 68 6.07 5.51 4.67
CA ILE A 68 7.45 6.01 4.76
C ILE A 68 8.40 5.05 4.03
N VAL A 69 8.28 3.75 4.31
CA VAL A 69 9.09 2.70 3.67
C VAL A 69 8.83 2.68 2.16
N TRP A 70 7.56 2.75 1.76
CA TRP A 70 7.15 2.80 0.36
C TRP A 70 7.71 4.02 -0.39
N THR A 71 7.59 5.21 0.22
CA THR A 71 8.10 6.44 -0.39
C THR A 71 9.62 6.39 -0.55
N TYR A 72 10.32 5.87 0.44
CA TYR A 72 11.77 5.65 0.35
C TYR A 72 12.12 4.70 -0.80
N LEU A 73 11.40 3.56 -0.92
CA LEU A 73 11.59 2.59 -1.99
C LEU A 73 11.41 3.22 -3.37
N MET A 74 10.31 3.96 -3.56
CA MET A 74 10.01 4.61 -4.85
C MET A 74 11.00 5.71 -5.20
N ALA A 75 11.59 6.37 -4.19
CA ALA A 75 12.67 7.33 -4.40
C ALA A 75 13.99 6.65 -4.81
N ARG A 76 14.24 5.43 -4.33
CA ARG A 76 15.45 4.65 -4.68
C ARG A 76 15.35 3.97 -6.03
N VAL A 77 14.15 3.55 -6.43
CA VAL A 77 13.91 2.86 -7.70
C VAL A 77 12.84 3.62 -8.49
N PRO A 78 13.15 4.80 -9.06
CA PRO A 78 12.18 5.60 -9.80
C PRO A 78 11.97 5.07 -11.23
N LYS A 79 11.86 3.76 -11.39
CA LYS A 79 11.74 3.09 -12.69
C LYS A 79 10.31 2.61 -12.95
N ARG A 80 9.93 2.50 -14.23
CA ARG A 80 8.60 1.98 -14.62
C ARG A 80 8.46 0.53 -14.17
N GLY A 81 7.28 0.20 -13.64
CA GLY A 81 6.98 -1.14 -13.11
C GLY A 81 7.45 -1.37 -11.67
N ALA A 82 8.17 -0.44 -11.05
CA ALA A 82 8.69 -0.62 -9.70
C ALA A 82 7.56 -0.78 -8.67
N ALA A 83 6.53 0.06 -8.73
CA ALA A 83 5.39 -0.02 -7.82
C ALA A 83 4.59 -1.31 -8.03
N PHE A 84 4.40 -1.72 -9.28
CA PHE A 84 3.70 -2.96 -9.59
C PHE A 84 4.44 -4.19 -9.07
N ILE A 85 5.75 -4.28 -9.27
CA ILE A 85 6.56 -5.41 -8.79
C ILE A 85 6.57 -5.47 -7.27
N ALA A 86 6.79 -4.34 -6.59
CA ALA A 86 6.75 -4.31 -5.12
C ALA A 86 5.38 -4.73 -4.58
N GLY A 87 4.29 -4.25 -5.17
CA GLY A 87 2.94 -4.64 -4.80
C GLY A 87 2.62 -6.10 -5.14
N ALA A 88 3.13 -6.63 -6.25
CA ALA A 88 2.98 -8.05 -6.60
C ALA A 88 3.67 -8.96 -5.57
N ILE A 89 4.82 -8.55 -5.05
CA ILE A 89 5.52 -9.27 -3.97
C ILE A 89 4.69 -9.23 -2.68
N MET A 90 4.10 -8.07 -2.34
CA MET A 90 3.20 -7.95 -1.18
C MET A 90 1.95 -8.84 -1.35
N ALA A 91 1.36 -8.87 -2.54
CA ALA A 91 0.21 -9.74 -2.84
C ALA A 91 0.56 -11.22 -2.72
N LEU A 92 1.72 -11.63 -3.24
CA LEU A 92 2.21 -13.00 -3.12
C LEU A 92 2.43 -13.39 -1.65
N LEU A 93 3.03 -12.50 -0.85
CA LEU A 93 3.21 -12.73 0.58
C LEU A 93 1.87 -12.86 1.29
N GLY A 94 0.90 -12.00 1.00
CA GLY A 94 -0.44 -12.08 1.55
C GLY A 94 -1.08 -13.43 1.24
N PHE A 95 -0.95 -13.92 0.02
CA PHE A 95 -1.46 -15.21 -0.40
C PHE A 95 -0.78 -16.36 0.36
N VAL A 96 0.55 -16.35 0.46
CA VAL A 96 1.34 -17.37 1.18
C VAL A 96 1.03 -17.36 2.68
N MET A 97 0.78 -16.18 3.25
CA MET A 97 0.40 -16.02 4.67
C MET A 97 -1.06 -16.40 4.97
N GLY A 98 -1.80 -16.90 3.98
CA GLY A 98 -3.18 -17.37 4.17
C GLY A 98 -4.24 -16.27 4.15
N MET A 99 -3.93 -15.08 3.61
CA MET A 99 -4.97 -14.08 3.37
C MET A 99 -6.00 -14.62 2.39
N ALA A 100 -7.27 -14.31 2.63
CA ALA A 100 -8.33 -14.60 1.67
C ALA A 100 -7.98 -14.01 0.30
N TRP A 101 -8.25 -14.74 -0.76
CA TRP A 101 -7.81 -14.44 -2.14
C TRP A 101 -8.15 -13.01 -2.61
N THR A 102 -9.23 -12.43 -2.08
CA THR A 102 -9.67 -11.06 -2.41
C THR A 102 -8.69 -9.99 -1.92
N GLY A 103 -8.02 -10.22 -0.78
CA GLY A 103 -6.98 -9.33 -0.26
C GLY A 103 -5.78 -9.21 -1.20
N PRO A 104 -5.09 -10.31 -1.55
CA PRO A 104 -4.01 -10.30 -2.54
C PRO A 104 -4.42 -9.74 -3.91
N VAL A 105 -5.64 -10.04 -4.39
CA VAL A 105 -6.17 -9.45 -5.63
C VAL A 105 -6.34 -7.94 -5.50
N GLY A 106 -6.83 -7.46 -4.35
CA GLY A 106 -6.93 -6.03 -4.06
C GLY A 106 -5.57 -5.33 -4.04
N ILE A 107 -4.55 -5.96 -3.44
CA ILE A 107 -3.17 -5.44 -3.45
C ILE A 107 -2.64 -5.36 -4.88
N LEU A 108 -2.85 -6.39 -5.69
CA LEU A 108 -2.36 -6.45 -7.06
C LEU A 108 -3.03 -5.39 -7.95
N ALA A 109 -4.36 -5.26 -7.86
CA ALA A 109 -5.11 -4.22 -8.54
C ALA A 109 -4.66 -2.82 -8.10
N GLY A 110 -4.49 -2.61 -6.80
CA GLY A 110 -3.98 -1.36 -6.24
C GLY A 110 -2.57 -1.04 -6.71
N ALA A 111 -1.69 -2.03 -6.81
CA ALA A 111 -0.33 -1.86 -7.32
C ALA A 111 -0.32 -1.45 -8.81
N ALA A 112 -1.20 -2.02 -9.61
CA ALA A 112 -1.36 -1.64 -11.01
C ALA A 112 -1.86 -0.18 -11.14
N LEU A 113 -2.88 0.19 -10.36
CA LEU A 113 -3.40 1.56 -10.33
C LEU A 113 -2.37 2.56 -9.79
N CYS A 114 -1.62 2.18 -8.75
CA CYS A 114 -0.51 2.97 -8.21
C CYS A 114 0.53 3.27 -9.30
N GLU A 115 0.95 2.25 -10.07
CA GLU A 115 1.89 2.43 -11.17
C GLU A 115 1.31 3.38 -12.24
N LEU A 116 0.02 3.24 -12.59
CA LEU A 116 -0.65 4.14 -13.55
C LEU A 116 -0.68 5.58 -13.05
N VAL A 117 -1.02 5.81 -11.78
CA VAL A 117 -1.02 7.15 -11.16
C VAL A 117 0.38 7.75 -11.21
N MET A 118 1.40 6.97 -10.87
CA MET A 118 2.80 7.41 -10.89
C MET A 118 3.27 7.73 -12.32
N MET A 119 2.82 6.96 -13.31
CA MET A 119 3.12 7.20 -14.73
C MET A 119 2.43 8.48 -15.24
N ALA A 120 1.14 8.64 -14.95
CA ALA A 120 0.35 9.81 -15.36
C ALA A 120 0.93 11.11 -14.78
N GLY A 121 1.34 11.09 -13.53
CA GLY A 121 1.92 12.24 -12.85
C GLY A 121 3.44 12.37 -13.03
N ARG A 122 4.02 11.73 -14.03
CA ARG A 122 5.46 11.80 -14.35
C ARG A 122 6.36 11.53 -13.15
N ARG A 123 5.92 10.67 -12.24
CA ARG A 123 6.62 10.31 -10.99
C ARG A 123 6.99 11.51 -10.12
N ALA A 124 6.15 12.54 -10.11
CA ALA A 124 6.28 13.63 -9.16
C ALA A 124 6.13 13.10 -7.72
N LYS A 125 6.75 13.75 -6.75
CA LYS A 125 6.73 13.28 -5.35
C LYS A 125 5.32 13.06 -4.80
N TRP A 126 4.38 13.91 -5.16
CA TRP A 126 2.98 13.79 -4.73
C TRP A 126 2.29 12.55 -5.30
N THR A 127 2.67 12.09 -6.53
CA THR A 127 2.07 10.91 -7.15
C THR A 127 2.49 9.61 -6.47
N VAL A 128 3.64 9.59 -5.78
CA VAL A 128 4.05 8.46 -4.95
C VAL A 128 3.12 8.31 -3.75
N VAL A 129 2.77 9.44 -3.11
CA VAL A 129 1.86 9.44 -1.96
C VAL A 129 0.44 9.07 -2.39
N VAL A 130 -0.06 9.68 -3.47
CA VAL A 130 -1.40 9.35 -4.01
C VAL A 130 -1.45 7.90 -4.48
N GLY A 131 -0.42 7.42 -5.17
CA GLY A 131 -0.33 6.02 -5.60
C GLY A 131 -0.35 5.05 -4.43
N TRP A 132 0.36 5.37 -3.34
CA TRP A 132 0.32 4.58 -2.11
C TRP A 132 -1.08 4.56 -1.51
N ALA A 133 -1.74 5.71 -1.40
CA ALA A 133 -3.11 5.78 -0.89
C ALA A 133 -4.08 4.93 -1.73
N VAL A 134 -3.96 4.98 -3.06
CA VAL A 134 -4.77 4.14 -3.98
C VAL A 134 -4.50 2.65 -3.74
N LEU A 135 -3.23 2.25 -3.57
CA LEU A 135 -2.89 0.86 -3.29
C LEU A 135 -3.53 0.38 -1.98
N VAL A 136 -3.41 1.17 -0.91
CA VAL A 136 -3.98 0.83 0.41
C VAL A 136 -5.50 0.77 0.36
N LEU A 137 -6.15 1.69 -0.34
CA LEU A 137 -7.60 1.68 -0.54
C LEU A 137 -8.06 0.42 -1.29
N CYS A 138 -7.37 0.05 -2.38
CA CYS A 138 -7.70 -1.17 -3.12
C CYS A 138 -7.49 -2.42 -2.27
N TRP A 139 -6.46 -2.45 -1.43
CA TRP A 139 -6.24 -3.53 -0.49
C TRP A 139 -7.40 -3.64 0.50
N TRP A 140 -7.80 -2.53 1.11
CA TRP A 140 -8.93 -2.47 2.03
C TRP A 140 -10.23 -2.92 1.36
N PHE A 141 -10.54 -2.41 0.15
CA PHE A 141 -11.69 -2.86 -0.63
C PHE A 141 -11.62 -4.35 -0.97
N GLY A 142 -10.44 -4.87 -1.30
CA GLY A 142 -10.23 -6.29 -1.53
C GLY A 142 -10.61 -7.14 -0.31
N GLN A 143 -10.26 -6.72 0.88
CA GLN A 143 -10.64 -7.43 2.11
C GLN A 143 -12.14 -7.36 2.39
N ILE A 144 -12.76 -6.19 2.26
CA ILE A 144 -14.21 -6.02 2.48
C ILE A 144 -15.01 -6.78 1.43
N SER A 145 -14.55 -6.82 0.19
CA SER A 145 -15.26 -7.51 -0.89
C SER A 145 -15.46 -9.01 -0.62
N LEU A 146 -14.64 -9.62 0.23
CA LEU A 146 -14.83 -11.01 0.63
C LEU A 146 -16.20 -11.25 1.27
N ILE A 147 -16.68 -10.27 2.03
CA ILE A 147 -18.01 -10.34 2.68
C ILE A 147 -19.12 -10.36 1.64
N LEU A 148 -18.94 -9.60 0.54
CA LEU A 148 -19.89 -9.58 -0.56
C LEU A 148 -19.93 -10.90 -1.35
N PHE A 149 -18.79 -11.62 -1.43
CA PHE A 149 -18.68 -12.86 -2.20
C PHE A 149 -18.91 -14.12 -1.39
N ALA A 150 -18.54 -14.14 -0.12
CA ALA A 150 -18.62 -15.31 0.73
C ALA A 150 -19.86 -15.35 1.64
N GLY A 151 -20.57 -14.21 1.76
CA GLY A 151 -21.84 -14.12 2.48
C GLY A 151 -21.77 -14.61 3.92
N GLU A 152 -22.90 -15.17 4.39
CA GLU A 152 -23.09 -15.65 5.78
C GLU A 152 -22.06 -16.71 6.20
N SER A 153 -21.63 -17.56 5.30
CA SER A 153 -20.67 -18.63 5.62
C SER A 153 -19.30 -18.11 6.04
N TYR A 154 -18.84 -16.98 5.49
CA TYR A 154 -17.60 -16.36 5.92
C TYR A 154 -17.74 -15.67 7.28
N VAL A 155 -18.86 -14.98 7.51
CA VAL A 155 -19.19 -14.35 8.79
C VAL A 155 -19.24 -15.41 9.87
N GLN A 156 -19.90 -16.53 9.62
CA GLN A 156 -20.01 -17.65 10.55
C GLN A 156 -18.62 -18.25 10.87
N MET A 157 -17.78 -18.46 9.86
CA MET A 157 -16.43 -18.97 10.05
C MET A 157 -15.56 -18.02 10.91
N VAL A 158 -15.71 -16.72 10.73
CA VAL A 158 -14.99 -15.69 11.52
C VAL A 158 -15.48 -15.68 12.97
N VAL A 159 -16.77 -15.87 13.19
CA VAL A 159 -17.38 -16.00 14.53
C VAL A 159 -16.91 -17.28 15.21
N ASP A 160 -16.90 -18.41 14.51
CA ASP A 160 -16.52 -19.74 15.05
C ASP A 160 -15.03 -19.79 15.43
N VAL A 161 -14.17 -19.04 14.75
CA VAL A 161 -12.73 -18.95 15.09
C VAL A 161 -12.48 -17.99 16.27
N GLY A 162 -13.55 -17.39 16.83
CA GLY A 162 -13.44 -16.51 18.00
C GLY A 162 -12.85 -15.14 17.70
N ILE A 163 -12.68 -14.79 16.44
CA ILE A 163 -12.45 -13.41 15.99
C ILE A 163 -13.82 -12.71 16.10
N THR A 164 -14.26 -12.60 17.34
CA THR A 164 -15.58 -12.13 17.69
C THR A 164 -15.88 -10.79 17.05
N SER A 165 -17.01 -10.77 16.38
CA SER A 165 -17.95 -9.67 16.27
C SER A 165 -17.52 -8.42 15.52
N VAL A 166 -16.25 -8.10 15.37
CA VAL A 166 -15.81 -6.80 14.88
C VAL A 166 -15.92 -6.70 13.37
N TYR A 167 -15.43 -7.70 12.64
CA TYR A 167 -15.66 -7.77 11.20
C TYR A 167 -17.10 -8.20 10.88
N GLY A 168 -17.70 -9.04 11.71
CA GLY A 168 -19.06 -9.50 11.53
C GLY A 168 -20.12 -8.45 11.87
N GLN A 169 -19.98 -7.72 12.98
CA GLN A 169 -20.98 -6.72 13.40
C GLN A 169 -20.81 -5.38 12.69
N GLY A 170 -19.60 -4.96 12.39
CA GLY A 170 -19.40 -3.70 11.67
C GLY A 170 -19.77 -3.74 10.19
N VAL A 171 -20.04 -4.93 9.65
CA VAL A 171 -20.48 -5.12 8.25
C VAL A 171 -21.98 -5.37 8.16
N MET A 172 -22.65 -5.68 9.27
CA MET A 172 -24.10 -5.82 9.33
C MET A 172 -24.82 -4.52 9.69
N ILE A 173 -24.12 -3.41 9.87
CA ILE A 173 -24.66 -2.06 9.97
C ILE A 173 -24.36 -1.33 8.66
#